data_49359c3495af73c1d86b3f19060b83c4
#
_entry.id   49359c3495af73c1d86b3f19060b83c4
#
_cell.length_a   1.000
_cell.length_b   1.000
_cell.length_c   1.000
_cell.angle_alpha   90.00
_cell.angle_beta   90.00
_cell.angle_gamma   90.00
#
_symmetry.space_group_name_H-M   'P 1'
#
loop_
_entity.id
_entity.type
_entity.pdbx_description
1 polymer ?
#
loop_
_entity_poly.entity_id
_entity_poly.type
_entity_poly.pdbx_seq_one_letter_code
_entity_poly.pdbx_strand_id
1 'polypeptide(L)'
;MLFNASASCLRITKGVLRRSFHLFFRLFTKAVLNIADIVWLKRYLMPLARDFIHQARGFSYEFSKNGELELIQKIVNRFENLVFFDVGANIGDYTSHILSISGNSASGHLFDLDPELNSKLDLRFDGLNVRVNNYGLSNSNQHMTFSRFPDFPAVNSLLAVEFSHLTKVMATTEVRMGDNYCAEMGIQRINFLKIDVQGWERFTLEGFNRMLSKNSIDVLTWEYGYTTAETHWTTRDFFKYLQERGYVCGVVRQQGIDFRPWNYDLNDYTSGPNFFACLPEYKDYFI
;
A
#
# COMPACT_ATOMS: atom_id res chain seq x y z
N MET A 1 -6.75 -37.67 -33.14
CA MET A 1 -8.07 -37.28 -32.56
C MET A 1 -8.33 -37.75 -31.12
N LEU A 2 -7.43 -38.48 -30.48
CA LEU A 2 -7.63 -39.01 -29.09
C LEU A 2 -7.13 -38.11 -27.96
N PHE A 3 -6.38 -37.03 -28.21
CA PHE A 3 -5.85 -36.14 -27.18
C PHE A 3 -6.77 -35.00 -26.76
N ASN A 4 -7.82 -34.68 -27.55
CA ASN A 4 -8.77 -33.61 -27.23
C ASN A 4 -9.97 -34.06 -26.36
N ALA A 5 -10.22 -35.36 -26.24
CA ALA A 5 -11.33 -35.89 -25.44
C ALA A 5 -11.00 -35.88 -23.93
N SER A 6 -9.72 -36.08 -23.57
CA SER A 6 -9.30 -36.13 -22.16
C SER A 6 -9.31 -34.75 -21.49
N ALA A 7 -8.96 -33.68 -22.21
CA ALA A 7 -8.91 -32.33 -21.69
C ALA A 7 -10.32 -31.72 -21.48
N SER A 8 -11.27 -32.05 -22.34
CA SER A 8 -12.67 -31.64 -22.20
C SER A 8 -13.36 -32.38 -21.05
N CYS A 9 -13.10 -33.66 -20.87
CA CYS A 9 -13.63 -34.47 -19.77
C CYS A 9 -13.09 -33.98 -18.42
N LEU A 10 -11.79 -33.63 -18.33
CA LEU A 10 -11.17 -33.03 -17.12
C LEU A 10 -11.74 -31.66 -16.77
N ARG A 11 -12.09 -30.83 -17.75
CA ARG A 11 -12.72 -29.52 -17.53
C ARG A 11 -14.16 -29.66 -17.03
N ILE A 12 -14.92 -30.62 -17.56
CA ILE A 12 -16.30 -30.89 -17.15
C ILE A 12 -16.33 -31.45 -15.72
N THR A 13 -15.43 -32.37 -15.37
CA THR A 13 -15.34 -32.95 -14.03
C THR A 13 -14.90 -31.90 -12.99
N LYS A 14 -13.94 -31.04 -13.32
CA LYS A 14 -13.57 -29.89 -12.45
C LYS A 14 -14.69 -28.89 -12.26
N GLY A 15 -15.49 -28.63 -13.29
CA GLY A 15 -16.66 -27.76 -13.23
C GLY A 15 -17.79 -28.33 -12.36
N VAL A 16 -18.06 -29.62 -12.46
CA VAL A 16 -19.07 -30.32 -11.65
C VAL A 16 -18.63 -30.42 -10.20
N LEU A 17 -17.39 -30.82 -9.94
CA LEU A 17 -16.79 -30.84 -8.58
C LEU A 17 -16.83 -29.47 -7.92
N ARG A 18 -16.51 -28.41 -8.66
CA ARG A 18 -16.55 -27.02 -8.15
C ARG A 18 -17.97 -26.60 -7.79
N ARG A 19 -18.98 -26.94 -8.63
CA ARG A 19 -20.40 -26.62 -8.34
C ARG A 19 -20.92 -27.42 -7.15
N SER A 20 -20.60 -28.71 -7.05
CA SER A 20 -20.99 -29.55 -5.92
C SER A 20 -20.35 -29.11 -4.61
N PHE A 21 -19.06 -28.70 -4.65
CA PHE A 21 -18.35 -28.14 -3.50
C PHE A 21 -18.93 -26.81 -3.07
N HIS A 22 -19.28 -25.91 -4.01
CA HIS A 22 -19.96 -24.65 -3.71
C HIS A 22 -21.35 -24.86 -3.10
N LEU A 23 -22.13 -25.83 -3.62
CA LEU A 23 -23.45 -26.14 -3.08
C LEU A 23 -23.36 -26.72 -1.65
N PHE A 24 -22.42 -27.66 -1.44
CA PHE A 24 -22.15 -28.23 -0.12
C PHE A 24 -21.72 -27.14 0.88
N PHE A 25 -20.79 -26.29 0.50
CA PHE A 25 -20.30 -25.20 1.35
C PHE A 25 -21.41 -24.19 1.66
N ARG A 26 -22.26 -23.88 0.69
CA ARG A 26 -23.42 -22.98 0.88
C ARG A 26 -24.46 -23.57 1.80
N LEU A 27 -24.73 -24.87 1.71
CA LEU A 27 -25.68 -25.59 2.61
C LEU A 27 -25.06 -25.70 4.01
N PHE A 28 -23.78 -26.02 4.12
CA PHE A 28 -23.05 -26.08 5.38
C PHE A 28 -23.03 -24.72 6.09
N THR A 29 -22.66 -23.63 5.39
CA THR A 29 -22.69 -22.27 5.94
C THR A 29 -24.10 -21.87 6.37
N LYS A 30 -25.15 -22.21 5.60
CA LYS A 30 -26.50 -21.91 5.96
C LYS A 30 -26.96 -22.72 7.20
N ALA A 31 -26.56 -23.98 7.32
CA ALA A 31 -26.84 -24.80 8.50
C ALA A 31 -26.10 -24.27 9.74
N VAL A 32 -24.81 -23.95 9.62
CA VAL A 32 -24.00 -23.34 10.71
C VAL A 32 -24.58 -21.99 11.14
N LEU A 33 -25.00 -21.16 10.19
CA LEU A 33 -25.58 -19.84 10.48
C LEU A 33 -27.00 -19.96 11.09
N ASN A 34 -27.78 -21.00 10.76
CA ASN A 34 -29.07 -21.25 11.38
C ASN A 34 -28.93 -21.83 12.80
N ILE A 35 -27.92 -22.64 13.06
CA ILE A 35 -27.57 -23.11 14.43
C ILE A 35 -27.00 -21.96 15.25
N ALA A 36 -26.35 -21.01 14.59
CA ALA A 36 -25.73 -19.83 15.20
C ALA A 36 -26.69 -18.62 15.32
N ASP A 37 -27.98 -18.85 15.61
CA ASP A 37 -28.84 -17.75 16.12
C ASP A 37 -28.40 -17.26 17.52
N ILE A 38 -27.30 -17.80 17.99
CA ILE A 38 -26.57 -17.38 19.15
C ILE A 38 -25.66 -16.22 18.71
N VAL A 39 -26.08 -15.00 18.98
CA VAL A 39 -25.38 -13.75 18.62
C VAL A 39 -23.89 -13.76 18.99
N TRP A 40 -23.52 -14.45 20.10
CA TRP A 40 -22.12 -14.57 20.51
C TRP A 40 -21.28 -15.42 19.56
N LEU A 41 -21.81 -16.47 18.93
CA LEU A 41 -21.05 -17.32 18.01
C LEU A 41 -20.72 -16.55 16.70
N LYS A 42 -21.64 -15.73 16.21
CA LYS A 42 -21.36 -14.82 15.07
C LYS A 42 -20.23 -13.86 15.39
N ARG A 43 -20.15 -13.35 16.62
CA ARG A 43 -19.08 -12.46 17.07
C ARG A 43 -17.68 -13.10 16.97
N TYR A 44 -17.57 -14.41 17.17
CA TYR A 44 -16.31 -15.14 17.02
C TYR A 44 -16.07 -15.66 15.60
N LEU A 45 -17.11 -16.11 14.90
CA LEU A 45 -16.98 -16.67 13.56
C LEU A 45 -16.63 -15.61 12.50
N MET A 46 -17.12 -14.39 12.64
CA MET A 46 -16.84 -13.33 11.67
C MET A 46 -15.35 -12.93 11.61
N PRO A 47 -14.64 -12.69 12.74
CA PRO A 47 -13.20 -12.47 12.71
C PRO A 47 -12.44 -13.66 12.11
N LEU A 48 -12.77 -14.90 12.53
CA LEU A 48 -12.12 -16.11 12.00
C LEU A 48 -12.30 -16.25 10.47
N ALA A 49 -13.51 -15.98 9.97
CA ALA A 49 -13.77 -16.05 8.53
C ALA A 49 -12.98 -14.96 7.78
N ARG A 50 -12.89 -13.77 8.33
CA ARG A 50 -12.06 -12.68 7.78
C ARG A 50 -10.59 -13.07 7.77
N ASP A 51 -10.06 -13.58 8.87
CA ASP A 51 -8.66 -14.01 8.97
C ASP A 51 -8.34 -15.15 8.00
N PHE A 52 -9.27 -16.09 7.82
CA PHE A 52 -9.15 -17.15 6.80
C PHE A 52 -9.09 -16.57 5.38
N ILE A 53 -9.95 -15.60 5.05
CA ILE A 53 -9.95 -14.93 3.75
C ILE A 53 -8.63 -14.17 3.53
N HIS A 54 -8.14 -13.46 4.55
CA HIS A 54 -6.87 -12.75 4.51
C HIS A 54 -5.71 -13.71 4.21
N GLN A 55 -5.60 -14.79 4.99
CA GLN A 55 -4.54 -15.80 4.79
C GLN A 55 -4.66 -16.50 3.42
N ALA A 56 -5.87 -16.87 3.01
CA ALA A 56 -6.10 -17.50 1.71
C ALA A 56 -5.75 -16.58 0.51
N ARG A 57 -5.79 -15.26 0.70
CA ARG A 57 -5.37 -14.25 -0.27
C ARG A 57 -3.90 -13.87 -0.16
N GLY A 58 -3.15 -14.45 0.78
CA GLY A 58 -1.74 -14.12 1.04
C GLY A 58 -1.57 -12.73 1.65
N PHE A 59 -2.61 -12.21 2.31
CA PHE A 59 -2.57 -10.93 2.99
C PHE A 59 -1.87 -11.05 4.34
N SER A 60 -0.93 -10.15 4.63
CA SER A 60 -0.28 -10.05 5.93
C SER A 60 0.13 -8.61 6.23
N TYR A 61 -0.04 -8.18 7.47
CA TYR A 61 0.55 -6.94 7.97
C TYR A 61 2.02 -7.13 8.40
N GLU A 62 2.48 -8.39 8.48
CA GLU A 62 3.88 -8.66 8.78
C GLU A 62 4.75 -8.33 7.57
N PHE A 63 5.63 -7.38 7.72
CA PHE A 63 6.56 -6.90 6.68
C PHE A 63 7.36 -8.03 6.02
N SER A 64 7.73 -9.06 6.80
CA SER A 64 8.45 -10.25 6.31
C SER A 64 7.59 -11.21 5.47
N LYS A 65 6.26 -11.04 5.45
CA LYS A 65 5.31 -11.96 4.82
C LYS A 65 4.41 -11.32 3.78
N ASN A 66 4.39 -9.98 3.67
CA ASN A 66 3.51 -9.26 2.77
C ASN A 66 4.11 -8.98 1.38
N GLY A 67 5.38 -9.33 1.16
CA GLY A 67 6.11 -9.12 -0.09
C GLY A 67 6.91 -7.83 -0.18
N GLU A 68 6.83 -6.95 0.81
CA GLU A 68 7.55 -5.67 0.77
C GLU A 68 9.06 -5.84 0.85
N LEU A 69 9.58 -6.79 1.63
CA LEU A 69 11.03 -7.07 1.68
C LEU A 69 11.57 -7.50 0.32
N GLU A 70 10.86 -8.39 -0.37
CA GLU A 70 11.26 -8.82 -1.71
C GLU A 70 11.17 -7.66 -2.70
N LEU A 71 10.13 -6.85 -2.60
CA LEU A 71 9.99 -5.65 -3.43
C LEU A 71 11.14 -4.66 -3.21
N ILE A 72 11.51 -4.37 -1.96
CA ILE A 72 12.65 -3.50 -1.63
C ILE A 72 13.94 -4.07 -2.24
N GLN A 73 14.18 -5.38 -2.10
CA GLN A 73 15.35 -6.04 -2.68
C GLN A 73 15.40 -5.87 -4.21
N LYS A 74 14.26 -6.07 -4.89
CA LYS A 74 14.15 -5.86 -6.34
C LYS A 74 14.40 -4.38 -6.71
N ILE A 75 13.82 -3.43 -5.97
CA ILE A 75 14.00 -2.00 -6.21
C ILE A 75 15.47 -1.60 -6.08
N VAL A 76 16.11 -1.95 -4.96
CA VAL A 76 17.52 -1.61 -4.71
C VAL A 76 18.45 -2.23 -5.77
N ASN A 77 18.21 -3.49 -6.17
CA ASN A 77 19.00 -4.15 -7.20
C ASN A 77 18.78 -3.56 -8.60
N ARG A 78 17.64 -2.90 -8.84
CA ARG A 78 17.33 -2.30 -10.15
C ARG A 78 17.97 -0.94 -10.37
N PHE A 79 18.18 -0.16 -9.31
CA PHE A 79 18.62 1.23 -9.39
C PHE A 79 19.93 1.44 -8.62
N GLU A 80 21.05 1.62 -9.34
CA GLU A 80 22.38 1.79 -8.72
C GLU A 80 22.49 3.02 -7.80
N ASN A 81 21.88 4.15 -8.21
CA ASN A 81 21.85 5.40 -7.44
C ASN A 81 20.40 5.71 -7.09
N LEU A 82 19.83 4.87 -6.25
CA LEU A 82 18.41 4.91 -5.88
C LEU A 82 18.05 6.23 -5.20
N VAL A 83 17.22 7.05 -5.85
CA VAL A 83 16.52 8.17 -5.21
C VAL A 83 15.14 7.67 -4.77
N PHE A 84 14.91 7.63 -3.45
CA PHE A 84 13.62 7.16 -2.93
C PHE A 84 12.96 8.18 -2.00
N PHE A 85 11.64 8.17 -2.03
CA PHE A 85 10.80 8.93 -1.13
C PHE A 85 10.00 7.97 -0.24
N ASP A 86 10.07 8.17 1.08
CA ASP A 86 9.27 7.46 2.08
C ASP A 86 8.28 8.45 2.71
N VAL A 87 7.06 8.49 2.17
CA VAL A 87 6.01 9.40 2.61
C VAL A 87 5.12 8.69 3.63
N GLY A 88 5.11 9.20 4.86
CA GLY A 88 4.65 8.52 6.05
C GLY A 88 5.74 7.60 6.60
N ALA A 89 6.94 8.17 6.84
CA ALA A 89 8.11 7.41 7.25
C ALA A 89 8.01 6.80 8.66
N ASN A 90 7.12 7.33 9.50
CA ASN A 90 6.89 6.87 10.86
C ASN A 90 8.23 6.75 11.64
N ILE A 91 8.59 5.57 12.14
CA ILE A 91 9.85 5.32 12.85
C ILE A 91 11.02 4.96 11.92
N GLY A 92 10.82 4.92 10.59
CA GLY A 92 11.84 4.72 9.58
C GLY A 92 12.24 3.27 9.31
N ASP A 93 11.41 2.29 9.65
CA ASP A 93 11.74 0.88 9.42
C ASP A 93 11.85 0.55 7.93
N TYR A 94 10.95 1.07 7.11
CA TYR A 94 11.01 0.88 5.66
C TYR A 94 12.30 1.42 5.07
N THR A 95 12.63 2.66 5.40
CA THR A 95 13.91 3.29 5.03
C THR A 95 15.13 2.49 5.50
N SER A 96 15.11 1.97 6.74
CA SER A 96 16.20 1.16 7.26
C SER A 96 16.43 -0.11 6.43
N HIS A 97 15.38 -0.75 5.94
CA HIS A 97 15.51 -1.91 5.06
C HIS A 97 16.12 -1.54 3.71
N ILE A 98 15.70 -0.42 3.10
CA ILE A 98 16.33 0.08 1.86
C ILE A 98 17.82 0.29 2.07
N LEU A 99 18.20 1.03 3.12
CA LEU A 99 19.58 1.37 3.40
C LEU A 99 20.46 0.16 3.77
N SER A 100 19.86 -0.85 4.43
CA SER A 100 20.58 -2.08 4.78
C SER A 100 21.05 -2.87 3.55
N ILE A 101 20.35 -2.72 2.43
CA ILE A 101 20.65 -3.41 1.16
C ILE A 101 21.50 -2.51 0.25
N SER A 102 21.13 -1.22 0.11
CA SER A 102 21.77 -0.27 -0.80
C SER A 102 23.08 0.32 -0.25
N GLY A 103 23.27 0.24 1.07
CA GLY A 103 24.38 0.99 1.72
C GLY A 103 24.26 2.49 1.45
N ASN A 104 25.39 3.12 1.12
CA ASN A 104 25.45 4.57 0.86
C ASN A 104 25.08 4.96 -0.58
N SER A 105 24.69 4.02 -1.44
CA SER A 105 24.33 4.32 -2.84
C SER A 105 22.93 4.89 -3.01
N ALA A 106 22.06 4.77 -1.99
CA ALA A 106 20.73 5.35 -2.03
C ALA A 106 20.69 6.76 -1.42
N SER A 107 19.81 7.61 -1.97
CA SER A 107 19.46 8.92 -1.43
C SER A 107 18.00 8.93 -1.01
N GLY A 108 17.74 9.11 0.29
CA GLY A 108 16.40 9.05 0.87
C GLY A 108 15.81 10.43 1.18
N HIS A 109 14.54 10.61 0.87
CA HIS A 109 13.74 11.77 1.28
C HIS A 109 12.54 11.27 2.08
N LEU A 110 12.58 11.50 3.40
CA LEU A 110 11.57 11.05 4.35
C LEU A 110 10.63 12.19 4.68
N PHE A 111 9.35 11.89 4.77
CA PHE A 111 8.32 12.85 5.15
C PHE A 111 7.42 12.25 6.22
N ASP A 112 7.30 12.95 7.33
CA ASP A 112 6.32 12.62 8.35
C ASP A 112 5.72 13.91 8.93
N LEU A 113 4.45 13.84 9.29
CA LEU A 113 3.71 15.00 9.81
C LEU A 113 3.91 15.21 11.32
N ASP A 114 4.44 14.19 12.05
CA ASP A 114 4.64 14.25 13.49
C ASP A 114 6.08 14.71 13.84
N PRO A 115 6.25 15.91 14.47
CA PRO A 115 7.57 16.43 14.84
C PRO A 115 8.36 15.52 15.79
N GLU A 116 7.69 14.73 16.65
CA GLU A 116 8.38 13.81 17.53
C GLU A 116 8.97 12.64 16.78
N LEU A 117 8.27 12.14 15.75
CA LEU A 117 8.81 11.09 14.87
C LEU A 117 9.98 11.64 14.05
N ASN A 118 9.87 12.84 13.51
CA ASN A 118 10.94 13.46 12.73
C ASN A 118 12.22 13.63 13.54
N SER A 119 12.12 14.02 14.81
CA SER A 119 13.28 14.08 15.70
C SER A 119 13.95 12.71 15.91
N LYS A 120 13.18 11.64 15.96
CA LYS A 120 13.71 10.28 16.06
C LYS A 120 14.33 9.80 14.73
N LEU A 121 13.72 10.18 13.61
CA LEU A 121 14.25 9.88 12.28
C LEU A 121 15.59 10.59 12.04
N ASP A 122 15.72 11.87 12.40
CA ASP A 122 16.95 12.62 12.33
C ASP A 122 18.10 11.93 13.10
N LEU A 123 17.81 11.49 14.32
CA LEU A 123 18.79 10.74 15.12
C LEU A 123 19.12 9.36 14.54
N ARG A 124 18.10 8.67 14.02
CA ARG A 124 18.25 7.30 13.48
C ARG A 124 19.11 7.28 12.22
N PHE A 125 18.99 8.31 11.39
CA PHE A 125 19.65 8.39 10.08
C PHE A 125 20.76 9.45 10.02
N ASP A 126 21.23 9.90 11.18
CA ASP A 126 22.35 10.85 11.24
C ASP A 126 23.59 10.31 10.52
N GLY A 127 24.23 11.16 9.71
CA GLY A 127 25.39 10.79 8.91
C GLY A 127 25.11 9.91 7.68
N LEU A 128 23.85 9.54 7.40
CA LEU A 128 23.46 8.80 6.20
C LEU A 128 22.96 9.76 5.10
N ASN A 129 22.90 9.28 3.86
CA ASN A 129 22.41 10.07 2.73
C ASN A 129 20.85 10.10 2.73
N VAL A 130 20.31 10.65 3.80
CA VAL A 130 18.87 10.75 4.05
C VAL A 130 18.52 12.16 4.51
N ARG A 131 17.46 12.73 3.96
CA ARG A 131 16.89 13.99 4.38
C ARG A 131 15.53 13.76 5.04
N VAL A 132 15.39 14.09 6.30
CA VAL A 132 14.12 14.09 7.02
C VAL A 132 13.44 15.44 6.82
N ASN A 133 12.15 15.42 6.49
CA ASN A 133 11.34 16.60 6.26
C ASN A 133 10.16 16.60 7.25
N ASN A 134 10.14 17.61 8.13
CA ASN A 134 9.15 17.74 9.20
C ASN A 134 7.84 18.36 8.69
N TYR A 135 7.23 17.75 7.69
CA TYR A 135 5.92 18.10 7.14
C TYR A 135 5.36 16.95 6.31
N GLY A 136 4.04 16.94 6.12
CA GLY A 136 3.36 15.98 5.25
C GLY A 136 3.39 16.39 3.78
N LEU A 137 3.07 15.44 2.88
CA LEU A 137 2.84 15.76 1.46
C LEU A 137 1.35 15.73 1.13
N SER A 138 0.94 16.66 0.25
CA SER A 138 -0.44 16.86 -0.17
C SER A 138 -0.51 17.46 -1.58
N ASN A 139 -1.72 17.75 -2.06
CA ASN A 139 -1.97 18.46 -3.33
C ASN A 139 -1.95 19.99 -3.21
N SER A 140 -1.62 20.52 -2.06
CA SER A 140 -1.54 21.97 -1.77
C SER A 140 -0.49 22.27 -0.71
N ASN A 141 0.00 23.52 -0.69
CA ASN A 141 0.91 24.02 0.35
C ASN A 141 0.09 24.79 1.38
N GLN A 142 -0.04 24.27 2.59
CA GLN A 142 -0.83 24.90 3.66
C GLN A 142 -0.51 24.30 5.03
N HIS A 143 -1.02 24.93 6.08
CA HIS A 143 -1.06 24.31 7.40
C HIS A 143 -2.37 23.55 7.58
N MET A 144 -2.29 22.36 8.13
CA MET A 144 -3.43 21.49 8.39
C MET A 144 -3.38 20.94 9.81
N THR A 145 -4.55 20.66 10.34
CA THR A 145 -4.68 19.92 11.59
C THR A 145 -4.74 18.42 11.29
N PHE A 146 -4.10 17.61 12.12
CA PHE A 146 -4.09 16.14 11.99
C PHE A 146 -4.47 15.45 13.30
N SER A 147 -5.00 14.23 13.18
CA SER A 147 -5.25 13.31 14.29
C SER A 147 -3.94 12.62 14.67
N ARG A 148 -3.44 12.93 15.85
CA ARG A 148 -2.22 12.37 16.42
C ARG A 148 -2.57 11.36 17.50
N PHE A 149 -1.93 10.21 17.48
CA PHE A 149 -2.09 9.13 18.45
C PHE A 149 -0.74 8.80 19.10
N PRO A 150 -0.39 9.48 20.22
CA PRO A 150 0.93 9.32 20.86
C PRO A 150 1.26 7.86 21.22
N ASP A 151 0.24 7.08 21.62
CA ASP A 151 0.38 5.69 22.01
C ASP A 151 0.60 4.74 20.81
N PHE A 152 0.18 5.15 19.61
CA PHE A 152 0.32 4.37 18.38
C PHE A 152 0.46 5.25 17.13
N PRO A 153 1.63 5.89 16.94
CA PRO A 153 1.84 6.90 15.89
C PRO A 153 1.63 6.38 14.45
N ALA A 154 1.68 5.07 14.25
CA ALA A 154 1.48 4.44 12.94
C ALA A 154 0.09 4.73 12.31
N VAL A 155 -0.86 5.24 13.10
CA VAL A 155 -2.20 5.60 12.61
C VAL A 155 -2.43 7.13 12.63
N ASN A 156 -1.37 7.93 12.76
CA ASN A 156 -1.47 9.38 12.60
C ASN A 156 -2.02 9.73 11.21
N SER A 157 -3.00 10.62 11.11
CA SER A 157 -3.68 10.91 9.85
C SER A 157 -4.11 12.36 9.73
N LEU A 158 -4.05 12.90 8.50
CA LEU A 158 -4.67 14.19 8.17
C LEU A 158 -6.21 14.10 8.11
N LEU A 159 -6.76 12.90 8.15
CA LEU A 159 -8.21 12.69 8.32
C LEU A 159 -8.62 12.81 9.79
N ALA A 160 -9.88 13.15 10.00
CA ALA A 160 -10.49 13.17 11.33
C ALA A 160 -10.87 11.76 11.80
N VAL A 161 -9.88 10.88 11.95
CA VAL A 161 -10.10 9.48 12.34
C VAL A 161 -10.31 9.34 13.85
N GLU A 162 -11.05 8.30 14.25
CA GLU A 162 -11.33 7.96 15.64
C GLU A 162 -11.05 6.47 15.89
N PHE A 163 -10.28 6.20 16.93
CA PHE A 163 -10.03 4.83 17.43
C PHE A 163 -10.40 4.79 18.91
N SER A 164 -11.45 4.06 19.27
CA SER A 164 -12.05 4.03 20.61
C SER A 164 -11.11 3.57 21.73
N HIS A 165 -9.98 2.97 21.38
CA HIS A 165 -8.98 2.42 22.32
C HIS A 165 -7.66 3.22 22.34
N LEU A 166 -7.54 4.30 21.57
CA LEU A 166 -6.34 5.14 21.49
C LEU A 166 -6.62 6.55 21.99
N THR A 167 -5.62 7.16 22.61
CA THR A 167 -5.67 8.58 22.98
C THR A 167 -5.43 9.45 21.76
N LYS A 168 -6.41 10.28 21.39
CA LYS A 168 -6.30 11.21 20.27
C LYS A 168 -5.97 12.61 20.76
N VAL A 169 -5.02 13.24 20.10
CA VAL A 169 -4.66 14.66 20.26
C VAL A 169 -4.73 15.33 18.88
N MET A 170 -5.26 16.54 18.81
CA MET A 170 -5.20 17.33 17.58
C MET A 170 -3.90 18.12 17.56
N ALA A 171 -3.16 18.02 16.48
CA ALA A 171 -1.91 18.75 16.27
C ALA A 171 -1.93 19.45 14.90
N THR A 172 -1.03 20.39 14.67
CA THR A 172 -0.92 21.16 13.43
C THR A 172 0.40 20.84 12.75
N THR A 173 0.38 20.68 11.44
CA THR A 173 1.54 20.44 10.61
C THR A 173 1.47 21.28 9.33
N GLU A 174 2.61 21.52 8.71
CA GLU A 174 2.68 22.00 7.33
C GLU A 174 2.48 20.82 6.39
N VAL A 175 1.81 21.04 5.25
CA VAL A 175 1.79 20.12 4.13
C VAL A 175 2.25 20.83 2.88
N ARG A 176 2.97 20.10 1.99
CA ARG A 176 3.51 20.62 0.74
C ARG A 176 3.20 19.72 -0.44
N MET A 177 3.19 20.30 -1.63
CA MET A 177 3.14 19.54 -2.88
C MET A 177 4.48 18.85 -3.14
N GLY A 178 4.46 17.57 -3.46
CA GLY A 178 5.66 16.82 -3.83
C GLY A 178 6.36 17.39 -5.07
N ASP A 179 5.59 17.91 -6.03
CA ASP A 179 6.11 18.60 -7.21
C ASP A 179 6.92 19.86 -6.88
N ASN A 180 6.48 20.63 -5.87
CA ASN A 180 7.18 21.83 -5.42
C ASN A 180 8.47 21.46 -4.71
N TYR A 181 8.41 20.46 -3.82
CA TYR A 181 9.61 19.94 -3.17
C TYR A 181 10.66 19.46 -4.16
N CYS A 182 10.26 18.67 -5.16
CA CYS A 182 11.20 18.22 -6.21
C CYS A 182 11.84 19.38 -6.95
N ALA A 183 11.06 20.44 -7.27
CA ALA A 183 11.58 21.62 -7.94
C ALA A 183 12.60 22.39 -7.06
N GLU A 184 12.28 22.59 -5.77
CA GLU A 184 13.16 23.26 -4.78
C GLU A 184 14.47 22.48 -4.57
N MET A 185 14.40 21.16 -4.54
CA MET A 185 15.56 20.28 -4.32
C MET A 185 16.32 19.91 -5.59
N GLY A 186 15.85 20.36 -6.77
CA GLY A 186 16.46 20.01 -8.06
C GLY A 186 16.28 18.54 -8.46
N ILE A 187 15.32 17.82 -7.87
CA ILE A 187 15.08 16.40 -8.14
C ILE A 187 14.32 16.26 -9.44
N GLN A 188 14.97 15.66 -10.43
CA GLN A 188 14.40 15.47 -11.77
C GLN A 188 13.70 14.11 -11.91
N ARG A 189 14.07 13.13 -11.08
CA ARG A 189 13.55 11.77 -11.13
C ARG A 189 13.52 11.16 -9.74
N ILE A 190 12.45 10.42 -9.45
CA ILE A 190 12.29 9.57 -8.26
C ILE A 190 12.26 8.13 -8.75
N ASN A 191 13.19 7.29 -8.31
CA ASN A 191 13.18 5.89 -8.69
C ASN A 191 12.13 5.09 -7.92
N PHE A 192 11.92 5.44 -6.64
CA PHE A 192 10.91 4.79 -5.83
C PHE A 192 10.16 5.79 -4.93
N LEU A 193 8.85 5.79 -5.02
CA LEU A 193 7.95 6.57 -4.17
C LEU A 193 7.06 5.63 -3.36
N LYS A 194 7.26 5.56 -2.03
CA LYS A 194 6.33 4.93 -1.10
C LYS A 194 5.36 5.97 -0.54
N ILE A 195 4.07 5.65 -0.53
CA ILE A 195 3.01 6.47 0.06
C ILE A 195 2.21 5.61 1.04
N ASP A 196 2.33 5.94 2.33
CA ASP A 196 1.62 5.27 3.41
C ASP A 196 1.30 6.33 4.48
N VAL A 197 0.21 7.05 4.28
CA VAL A 197 -0.16 8.28 5.01
C VAL A 197 -1.54 8.18 5.65
N GLN A 198 -1.98 6.95 5.85
CA GLN A 198 -3.17 6.61 6.63
C GLN A 198 -4.42 7.36 6.17
N GLY A 199 -4.68 7.26 4.84
CA GLY A 199 -5.88 7.79 4.21
C GLY A 199 -5.66 9.05 3.36
N TRP A 200 -4.48 9.67 3.38
CA TRP A 200 -4.17 10.88 2.59
C TRP A 200 -3.46 10.58 1.25
N GLU A 201 -3.40 9.31 0.85
CA GLU A 201 -2.67 8.80 -0.33
C GLU A 201 -3.09 9.49 -1.63
N ARG A 202 -4.41 9.69 -1.82
CA ARG A 202 -4.96 10.42 -2.96
C ARG A 202 -4.33 11.80 -3.11
N PHE A 203 -4.38 12.60 -2.05
CA PHE A 203 -3.91 13.99 -2.10
C PHE A 203 -2.39 14.06 -2.26
N THR A 204 -1.67 13.11 -1.69
CA THR A 204 -0.22 12.97 -1.90
C THR A 204 0.08 12.67 -3.36
N LEU A 205 -0.61 11.72 -4.01
CA LEU A 205 -0.46 11.42 -5.43
C LEU A 205 -0.80 12.62 -6.34
N GLU A 206 -1.89 13.34 -6.03
CA GLU A 206 -2.26 14.57 -6.74
C GLU A 206 -1.15 15.63 -6.62
N GLY A 207 -0.42 15.67 -5.50
CA GLY A 207 0.72 16.57 -5.27
C GLY A 207 1.96 16.26 -6.11
N PHE A 208 2.04 15.07 -6.69
CA PHE A 208 3.08 14.65 -7.65
C PHE A 208 2.59 14.66 -9.11
N ASN A 209 1.52 15.38 -9.42
CA ASN A 209 0.89 15.34 -10.74
C ASN A 209 1.84 15.66 -11.89
N ARG A 210 2.75 16.64 -11.73
CA ARG A 210 3.74 17.00 -12.75
C ARG A 210 4.79 15.91 -12.94
N MET A 211 5.33 15.36 -11.84
CA MET A 211 6.32 14.29 -11.87
C MET A 211 5.73 13.03 -12.51
N LEU A 212 4.51 12.66 -12.14
CA LEU A 212 3.77 11.51 -12.71
C LEU A 212 3.49 11.71 -14.20
N SER A 213 2.99 12.90 -14.62
CA SER A 213 2.65 13.18 -16.01
C SER A 213 3.88 13.26 -16.93
N LYS A 214 5.07 13.48 -16.37
CA LYS A 214 6.35 13.48 -17.09
C LYS A 214 7.05 12.11 -17.05
N ASN A 215 6.43 11.10 -16.46
CA ASN A 215 7.04 9.78 -16.23
C ASN A 215 8.39 9.90 -15.49
N SER A 216 8.45 10.82 -14.52
CA SER A 216 9.63 11.10 -13.70
C SER A 216 9.61 10.36 -12.36
N ILE A 217 8.67 9.43 -12.16
CA ILE A 217 8.63 8.47 -11.06
C ILE A 217 8.66 7.09 -11.69
N ASP A 218 9.68 6.28 -11.38
CA ASP A 218 9.85 4.97 -12.00
C ASP A 218 8.89 3.93 -11.45
N VAL A 219 8.87 3.86 -10.11
CA VAL A 219 8.10 2.87 -9.34
C VAL A 219 7.44 3.55 -8.17
N LEU A 220 6.22 3.17 -7.84
CA LEU A 220 5.55 3.63 -6.63
C LEU A 220 4.71 2.55 -5.97
N THR A 221 4.55 2.68 -4.65
CA THR A 221 3.60 1.91 -3.84
C THR A 221 2.69 2.83 -3.07
N TRP A 222 1.46 2.38 -2.82
CA TRP A 222 0.55 3.07 -1.92
C TRP A 222 -0.26 2.06 -1.12
N GLU A 223 -0.59 2.44 0.12
CA GLU A 223 -1.54 1.70 0.92
C GLU A 223 -2.98 2.04 0.52
N TYR A 224 -3.88 1.06 0.64
CA TYR A 224 -5.31 1.29 0.53
C TYR A 224 -6.04 0.55 1.64
N GLY A 225 -6.72 1.30 2.48
CA GLY A 225 -7.45 0.78 3.62
C GLY A 225 -8.76 1.54 3.89
N TYR A 226 -9.31 1.36 5.09
CA TYR A 226 -10.56 2.02 5.51
C TYR A 226 -10.47 3.54 5.43
N THR A 227 -9.35 4.10 5.90
CA THR A 227 -9.12 5.54 5.93
C THR A 227 -9.01 6.14 4.53
N THR A 228 -8.37 5.43 3.60
CA THR A 228 -8.22 5.89 2.21
C THR A 228 -9.57 6.06 1.52
N ALA A 229 -10.55 5.20 1.85
CA ALA A 229 -11.89 5.28 1.27
C ALA A 229 -12.64 6.58 1.67
N GLU A 230 -12.31 7.21 2.80
CA GLU A 230 -12.90 8.48 3.24
C GLU A 230 -12.55 9.65 2.31
N THR A 231 -11.49 9.52 1.51
CA THR A 231 -11.13 10.53 0.50
C THR A 231 -11.95 10.41 -0.79
N HIS A 232 -12.95 9.53 -0.83
CA HIS A 232 -13.84 9.26 -1.96
C HIS A 232 -13.12 8.68 -3.20
N TRP A 233 -11.90 8.17 -3.04
CA TRP A 233 -11.26 7.35 -4.06
C TRP A 233 -11.34 5.88 -3.68
N THR A 234 -11.77 5.09 -4.64
CA THR A 234 -11.67 3.63 -4.61
C THR A 234 -10.34 3.19 -5.21
N THR A 235 -10.00 1.92 -5.07
CA THR A 235 -8.84 1.34 -5.77
C THR A 235 -8.91 1.57 -7.28
N ARG A 236 -10.14 1.62 -7.86
CA ARG A 236 -10.37 1.93 -9.28
C ARG A 236 -9.86 3.32 -9.66
N ASP A 237 -10.10 4.30 -8.79
CA ASP A 237 -9.73 5.68 -9.07
C ASP A 237 -8.21 5.85 -9.06
N PHE A 238 -7.51 5.17 -8.14
CA PHE A 238 -6.04 5.09 -8.13
C PHE A 238 -5.51 4.46 -9.41
N PHE A 239 -6.03 3.28 -9.80
CA PHE A 239 -5.63 2.61 -11.04
C PHE A 239 -5.86 3.50 -12.25
N LYS A 240 -7.04 4.10 -12.38
CA LYS A 240 -7.39 4.99 -13.48
C LYS A 240 -6.44 6.20 -13.54
N TYR A 241 -6.21 6.86 -12.40
CA TYR A 241 -5.35 8.04 -12.30
C TYR A 241 -3.92 7.76 -12.76
N LEU A 242 -3.37 6.61 -12.39
CA LEU A 242 -2.01 6.18 -12.75
C LEU A 242 -1.95 5.66 -14.20
N GLN A 243 -2.94 4.87 -14.64
CA GLN A 243 -2.99 4.34 -16.01
C GLN A 243 -3.16 5.45 -17.06
N GLU A 244 -3.93 6.50 -16.77
CA GLU A 244 -4.06 7.68 -17.65
C GLU A 244 -2.72 8.44 -17.82
N ARG A 245 -1.74 8.20 -16.93
CA ARG A 245 -0.37 8.72 -16.99
C ARG A 245 0.65 7.71 -17.52
N GLY A 246 0.19 6.57 -18.04
CA GLY A 246 1.03 5.56 -18.68
C GLY A 246 1.59 4.50 -17.74
N TYR A 247 1.22 4.49 -16.46
CA TYR A 247 1.70 3.47 -15.52
C TYR A 247 0.95 2.14 -15.66
N VAL A 248 1.62 1.03 -15.37
CA VAL A 248 1.01 -0.28 -15.18
C VAL A 248 0.87 -0.56 -13.70
N CYS A 249 -0.34 -1.01 -13.30
CA CYS A 249 -0.69 -1.20 -11.89
C CYS A 249 -0.80 -2.67 -11.52
N GLY A 250 -0.52 -2.98 -10.27
CA GLY A 250 -0.61 -4.32 -9.69
C GLY A 250 -0.78 -4.30 -8.18
N VAL A 251 -0.74 -5.47 -7.59
CA VAL A 251 -0.85 -5.69 -6.15
C VAL A 251 0.42 -6.35 -5.66
N VAL A 252 0.98 -5.86 -4.57
CA VAL A 252 2.15 -6.47 -3.92
C VAL A 252 1.77 -7.84 -3.35
N ARG A 253 2.55 -8.87 -3.68
CA ARG A 253 2.41 -10.24 -3.20
C ARG A 253 3.76 -10.77 -2.72
N GLN A 254 3.74 -11.84 -1.93
CA GLN A 254 4.96 -12.48 -1.42
C GLN A 254 5.97 -12.89 -2.51
N GLN A 255 5.50 -13.17 -3.72
CA GLN A 255 6.32 -13.68 -4.82
C GLN A 255 6.45 -12.68 -5.98
N GLY A 256 6.31 -11.38 -5.71
CA GLY A 256 6.41 -10.33 -6.71
C GLY A 256 5.10 -9.57 -6.92
N ILE A 257 4.99 -8.85 -8.02
CA ILE A 257 3.83 -8.01 -8.31
C ILE A 257 2.83 -8.77 -9.18
N ASP A 258 1.59 -8.87 -8.69
CA ASP A 258 0.47 -9.39 -9.45
C ASP A 258 -0.11 -8.27 -10.31
N PHE A 259 0.44 -8.09 -11.52
CA PHE A 259 -0.08 -7.13 -12.50
C PHE A 259 -1.39 -7.62 -13.09
N ARG A 260 -2.45 -6.88 -12.86
CA ARG A 260 -3.79 -7.19 -13.35
C ARG A 260 -4.58 -5.93 -13.69
N PRO A 261 -5.53 -6.01 -14.64
CA PRO A 261 -6.51 -4.95 -14.80
C PRO A 261 -7.35 -4.84 -13.51
N TRP A 262 -7.79 -3.62 -13.25
CA TRP A 262 -8.69 -3.41 -12.13
C TRP A 262 -9.99 -4.24 -12.29
N ASN A 263 -10.45 -4.82 -11.20
CA ASN A 263 -11.75 -5.47 -11.09
C ASN A 263 -12.36 -5.21 -9.69
N TYR A 264 -13.61 -5.59 -9.48
CA TYR A 264 -14.32 -5.31 -8.23
C TYR A 264 -13.73 -6.00 -6.99
N ASP A 265 -12.99 -7.10 -7.17
CA ASP A 265 -12.33 -7.80 -6.05
C ASP A 265 -11.21 -6.95 -5.43
N LEU A 266 -10.69 -5.95 -6.15
CA LEU A 266 -9.67 -5.02 -5.67
C LEU A 266 -10.24 -3.86 -4.85
N ASN A 267 -11.56 -3.66 -4.84
CA ASN A 267 -12.21 -2.70 -3.93
C ASN A 267 -12.34 -3.22 -2.49
N ASP A 268 -12.15 -4.51 -2.32
CA ASP A 268 -12.12 -5.11 -1.02
C ASP A 268 -10.73 -4.85 -0.41
N TYR A 269 -10.66 -4.02 0.64
CA TYR A 269 -9.42 -3.76 1.38
C TYR A 269 -8.81 -5.01 2.01
N THR A 270 -9.49 -6.16 1.89
CA THR A 270 -8.93 -7.48 2.18
C THR A 270 -8.06 -8.02 1.04
N SER A 271 -7.96 -7.31 -0.10
CA SER A 271 -7.13 -7.73 -1.23
C SER A 271 -5.63 -7.52 -1.02
N GLY A 272 -5.25 -6.79 0.00
CA GLY A 272 -3.89 -6.48 0.39
C GLY A 272 -3.71 -4.98 0.65
N PRO A 273 -2.86 -4.59 1.62
CA PRO A 273 -2.68 -3.18 1.98
C PRO A 273 -1.95 -2.41 0.89
N ASN A 274 -1.01 -3.05 0.18
CA ASN A 274 -0.10 -2.35 -0.70
C ASN A 274 -0.36 -2.65 -2.16
N PHE A 275 -0.57 -1.58 -2.90
CA PHE A 275 -0.66 -1.55 -4.34
C PHE A 275 0.66 -1.04 -4.92
N PHE A 276 0.86 -1.33 -6.18
CA PHE A 276 2.09 -1.04 -6.91
C PHE A 276 1.77 -0.44 -8.27
N ALA A 277 2.61 0.49 -8.71
CA ALA A 277 2.63 0.90 -10.10
C ALA A 277 4.06 1.17 -10.55
N CYS A 278 4.32 0.95 -11.83
CA CYS A 278 5.60 1.28 -12.45
C CYS A 278 5.40 1.75 -13.89
N LEU A 279 6.43 2.37 -14.44
CA LEU A 279 6.48 2.61 -15.88
C LEU A 279 6.55 1.26 -16.62
N PRO A 280 5.97 1.17 -17.84
CA PRO A 280 5.84 -0.12 -18.57
C PRO A 280 7.15 -0.88 -18.76
N GLU A 281 8.27 -0.18 -18.94
CA GLU A 281 9.61 -0.77 -19.12
C GLU A 281 10.11 -1.56 -17.91
N TYR A 282 9.54 -1.34 -16.73
CA TYR A 282 9.92 -2.07 -15.51
C TYR A 282 9.03 -3.26 -15.19
N LYS A 283 7.89 -3.40 -15.89
CA LYS A 283 6.87 -4.41 -15.58
C LYS A 283 7.44 -5.82 -15.46
N ASP A 284 8.17 -6.26 -16.47
CA ASP A 284 8.67 -7.64 -16.54
C ASP A 284 9.73 -7.95 -15.46
N TYR A 285 10.38 -6.92 -14.94
CA TYR A 285 11.34 -7.07 -13.86
C TYR A 285 10.68 -7.34 -12.49
N PHE A 286 9.47 -6.83 -12.27
CA PHE A 286 8.78 -6.92 -10.99
C PHE A 286 7.77 -8.08 -10.90
N ILE A 287 7.60 -8.87 -11.95
CA ILE A 287 6.76 -10.08 -11.93
C ILE A 287 7.34 -11.14 -10.97
#